data_67987afbd16081491f11febe1e23d745
#
_entry.id   67987afbd16081491f11febe1e23d745
#
_cell.length_a   1.000
_cell.length_b   1.000
_cell.length_c   1.000
_cell.angle_alpha   90.00
_cell.angle_beta   90.00
_cell.angle_gamma   90.00
#
_symmetry.space_group_name_H-M   'P 1'
#
loop_
_entity.id
_entity.type
_entity.pdbx_description
1 polymer ?
#
loop_
_entity_poly.entity_id
_entity_poly.type
_entity_poly.pdbx_seq_one_letter_code
_entity_poly.pdbx_strand_id
1 'polypeptide(L)'
;MPAVFVMRPVRSIEDLGVAIIAAVYGAGAAASPDARPVPRNLDALADLLRETRVKRVVVTDWQVPEASIGGLLDVFADAGVELDR
;
A
#
# COMPACT_ATOMS: atom_id res chain seq x y z
N MET A 1 1.11 13.46 -0.28
CA MET A 1 0.56 13.14 1.06
C MET A 1 1.61 12.37 1.86
N PRO A 2 2.02 12.86 3.03
CA PRO A 2 3.10 12.22 3.78
C PRO A 2 2.71 10.94 4.49
N ALA A 3 1.45 10.78 4.88
CA ALA A 3 1.01 9.61 5.64
C ALA A 3 -0.32 9.06 5.14
N VAL A 4 -0.44 7.74 5.15
CA VAL A 4 -1.68 7.03 4.81
C VAL A 4 -2.10 6.20 6.02
N PHE A 5 -3.35 6.34 6.43
CA PHE A 5 -3.92 5.55 7.51
C PHE A 5 -4.86 4.51 6.94
N VAL A 6 -4.54 3.24 7.17
CA VAL A 6 -5.33 2.12 6.67
C VAL A 6 -6.16 1.55 7.80
N MET A 7 -7.47 1.76 7.70
CA MET A 7 -8.45 1.32 8.73
C MET A 7 -9.06 -0.04 8.42
N ARG A 8 -8.67 -0.66 7.31
CA ARG A 8 -9.17 -1.96 6.88
C ARG A 8 -8.18 -3.06 7.21
N PRO A 9 -8.64 -4.30 7.36
CA PRO A 9 -7.73 -5.43 7.44
C PRO A 9 -6.87 -5.52 6.18
N VAL A 10 -5.58 -5.65 6.34
CA VAL A 10 -4.63 -5.84 5.24
C VAL A 10 -4.15 -7.28 5.28
N ARG A 11 -4.57 -8.07 4.30
CA ARG A 11 -4.25 -9.50 4.21
C ARG A 11 -3.26 -9.82 3.10
N SER A 12 -3.09 -8.90 2.15
CA SER A 12 -2.28 -9.14 0.97
C SER A 12 -1.72 -7.82 0.41
N ILE A 13 -0.82 -7.95 -0.57
CA ILE A 13 -0.27 -6.81 -1.30
C ILE A 13 -1.40 -6.03 -1.99
N GLU A 14 -2.38 -6.75 -2.56
CA GLU A 14 -3.51 -6.11 -3.24
C GLU A 14 -4.34 -5.27 -2.28
N ASP A 15 -4.63 -5.78 -1.09
CA ASP A 15 -5.38 -5.04 -0.08
C ASP A 15 -4.66 -3.75 0.30
N LEU A 16 -3.36 -3.83 0.49
CA LEU A 16 -2.55 -2.68 0.84
C LEU A 16 -2.53 -1.66 -0.31
N GLY A 17 -2.38 -2.13 -1.54
CA GLY A 17 -2.39 -1.28 -2.72
C GLY A 17 -3.72 -0.55 -2.89
N VAL A 18 -4.83 -1.26 -2.74
CA VAL A 18 -6.18 -0.65 -2.81
C VAL A 18 -6.33 0.43 -1.76
N ALA A 19 -5.88 0.16 -0.53
CA ALA A 19 -5.99 1.13 0.56
C ALA A 19 -5.18 2.40 0.28
N ILE A 20 -3.97 2.25 -0.26
CA ILE A 20 -3.13 3.39 -0.62
C ILE A 20 -3.77 4.21 -1.75
N ILE A 21 -4.25 3.54 -2.79
CA ILE A 21 -4.92 4.21 -3.91
C ILE A 21 -6.14 4.98 -3.41
N ALA A 22 -6.97 4.37 -2.58
CA ALA A 22 -8.15 5.01 -2.03
C ALA A 22 -7.80 6.24 -1.18
N ALA A 23 -6.72 6.16 -0.42
CA ALA A 23 -6.30 7.27 0.44
C ALA A 23 -5.71 8.44 -0.35
N VAL A 24 -4.99 8.15 -1.43
CA VAL A 24 -4.28 9.18 -2.21
C VAL A 24 -5.15 9.76 -3.32
N TYR A 25 -5.90 8.91 -4.02
CA TYR A 25 -6.68 9.29 -5.19
C TYR A 25 -8.19 9.36 -4.95
N GLY A 26 -8.65 8.92 -3.79
CA GLY A 26 -10.06 8.90 -3.43
C GLY A 26 -10.67 7.51 -3.43
N ALA A 27 -11.74 7.32 -2.66
CA ALA A 27 -12.33 6.01 -2.39
C ALA A 27 -12.84 5.27 -3.65
N GLY A 28 -13.23 6.01 -4.69
CA GLY A 28 -13.72 5.39 -5.93
C GLY A 28 -12.64 5.08 -6.96
N ALA A 29 -11.39 5.50 -6.72
CA ALA A 29 -10.35 5.43 -7.74
C ALA A 29 -10.02 4.00 -8.16
N ALA A 30 -9.97 3.07 -7.22
CA ALA A 30 -9.64 1.67 -7.51
C ALA A 30 -10.75 0.94 -8.28
N ALA A 31 -11.97 1.47 -8.28
CA ALA A 31 -13.11 0.87 -8.97
C ALA A 31 -13.44 1.56 -10.29
N SER A 32 -12.75 2.65 -10.63
CA SER A 32 -12.97 3.40 -11.86
C SER A 32 -12.38 2.65 -13.06
N PRO A 33 -13.00 2.74 -14.26
CA PRO A 33 -12.39 2.18 -15.47
C PRO A 33 -11.03 2.79 -15.80
N ASP A 34 -10.80 4.03 -15.38
CA ASP A 34 -9.53 4.74 -15.58
C ASP A 34 -8.62 4.63 -14.36
N ALA A 35 -8.97 3.79 -13.40
CA ALA A 35 -8.19 3.62 -12.20
C ALA A 35 -6.82 3.02 -12.49
N ARG A 36 -5.85 3.36 -11.65
CA ARG A 36 -4.55 2.74 -11.71
C ARG A 36 -4.67 1.25 -11.39
N PRO A 37 -3.86 0.40 -12.02
CA PRO A 37 -3.87 -1.03 -11.70
C PRO A 37 -3.56 -1.25 -10.22
N VAL A 38 -4.31 -2.15 -9.60
CA VAL A 38 -4.01 -2.57 -8.23
C VAL A 38 -2.72 -3.39 -8.26
N PRO A 39 -1.72 -3.05 -7.44
CA PRO A 39 -0.47 -3.80 -7.43
C PRO A 39 -0.71 -5.23 -6.93
N ARG A 40 -0.20 -6.20 -7.69
CA ARG A 40 -0.34 -7.63 -7.37
C ARG A 40 0.97 -8.28 -6.95
N ASN A 41 2.06 -7.54 -7.04
CA ASN A 41 3.38 -8.01 -6.64
C ASN A 41 4.16 -6.88 -5.99
N LEU A 42 5.32 -7.22 -5.45
CA LEU A 42 6.15 -6.27 -4.72
C LEU A 42 6.68 -5.15 -5.61
N ASP A 43 7.04 -5.45 -6.84
CA ASP A 43 7.54 -4.44 -7.77
C ASP A 43 6.49 -3.40 -8.10
N ALA A 44 5.27 -3.83 -8.34
CA ALA A 44 4.15 -2.92 -8.62
C ALA A 44 3.83 -2.07 -7.39
N LEU A 45 3.91 -2.65 -6.20
CA LEU A 45 3.71 -1.91 -4.95
C LEU A 45 4.80 -0.85 -4.76
N ALA A 46 6.05 -1.20 -5.04
CA ALA A 46 7.16 -0.25 -4.95
C ALA A 46 6.95 0.95 -5.88
N ASP A 47 6.51 0.70 -7.12
CA ASP A 47 6.20 1.76 -8.07
C ASP A 47 5.07 2.65 -7.57
N LEU A 48 4.02 2.07 -7.00
CA LEU A 48 2.92 2.82 -6.42
C LEU A 48 3.40 3.72 -5.28
N LEU A 49 4.23 3.21 -4.39
CA LEU A 49 4.75 3.98 -3.27
C LEU A 49 5.60 5.17 -3.75
N ARG A 50 6.43 4.96 -4.76
CA ARG A 50 7.25 6.04 -5.34
C ARG A 50 6.38 7.09 -6.03
N GLU A 51 5.40 6.65 -6.77
CA GLU A 51 4.52 7.52 -7.53
C GLU A 51 3.64 8.38 -6.65
N THR A 52 3.11 7.82 -5.58
CA THR A 52 2.26 8.54 -4.62
C THR A 52 3.06 9.43 -3.68
N ARG A 53 4.35 9.22 -3.57
CA ARG A 53 5.24 9.96 -2.66
C ARG A 53 4.83 9.88 -1.19
N VAL A 54 4.17 8.81 -0.84
CA VAL A 54 3.80 8.53 0.54
C VAL A 54 5.07 8.30 1.36
N LYS A 55 5.13 8.87 2.55
CA LYS A 55 6.30 8.73 3.44
C LYS A 55 6.06 7.75 4.58
N ARG A 56 4.81 7.51 4.91
CA ARG A 56 4.44 6.64 6.01
C ARG A 56 3.10 5.97 5.74
N VAL A 57 3.01 4.70 6.07
CA VAL A 57 1.74 3.95 6.02
C VAL A 57 1.50 3.37 7.40
N VAL A 58 0.33 3.67 7.97
CA VAL A 58 -0.09 3.14 9.26
C VAL A 58 -1.22 2.15 9.04
N VAL A 59 -1.03 0.90 9.44
CA VAL A 59 -2.02 -0.16 9.31
C VAL A 59 -2.51 -0.54 10.70
N THR A 60 -3.82 -0.36 10.94
CA THR A 60 -4.40 -0.64 12.24
C THR A 60 -4.77 -2.12 12.42
N ASP A 61 -4.99 -2.84 11.33
CA ASP A 61 -5.36 -4.26 11.35
C ASP A 61 -4.50 -5.04 10.36
N TRP A 62 -3.31 -5.42 10.81
CA TRP A 62 -2.32 -6.12 10.00
C TRP A 62 -2.56 -7.62 10.07
N GLN A 63 -2.97 -8.21 8.94
CA GLN A 63 -3.26 -9.63 8.83
C GLN A 63 -2.44 -10.33 7.74
N VAL A 64 -1.34 -9.73 7.32
CA VAL A 64 -0.47 -10.33 6.31
C VAL A 64 0.28 -11.51 6.92
N PRO A 65 0.33 -12.68 6.25
CA PRO A 65 1.11 -13.81 6.73
C PRO A 65 2.58 -13.46 6.90
N GLU A 66 3.22 -14.04 7.90
CA GLU A 66 4.65 -13.79 8.18
C GLU A 66 5.54 -14.07 6.96
N ALA A 67 5.19 -15.05 6.16
CA ALA A 67 5.95 -15.38 4.96
C ALA A 67 6.01 -14.23 3.96
N SER A 68 5.05 -13.32 3.99
CA SER A 68 4.98 -12.18 3.07
C SER A 68 5.50 -10.87 3.68
N ILE A 69 5.66 -10.81 5.00
CA ILE A 69 6.04 -9.57 5.70
C ILE A 69 7.44 -9.10 5.28
N GLY A 70 8.41 -10.02 5.20
CA GLY A 70 9.79 -9.65 4.87
C GLY A 70 9.91 -8.92 3.55
N GLY A 71 9.23 -9.40 2.51
CA GLY A 71 9.23 -8.74 1.20
C GLY A 71 8.58 -7.38 1.25
N LEU A 72 7.48 -7.23 1.97
CA LEU A 72 6.82 -5.94 2.14
C LEU A 72 7.69 -4.93 2.86
N LEU A 73 8.36 -5.34 3.94
CA LEU A 73 9.27 -4.47 4.67
C LEU A 73 10.43 -4.00 3.79
N ASP A 74 10.98 -4.90 2.96
CA ASP A 74 12.06 -4.56 2.03
C ASP A 74 11.59 -3.52 1.00
N VAL A 75 10.41 -3.71 0.44
CA VAL A 75 9.84 -2.77 -0.54
C VAL A 75 9.63 -1.39 0.09
N PHE A 76 9.09 -1.33 1.28
CA PHE A 76 8.88 -0.07 1.98
C PHE A 76 10.20 0.63 2.30
N ALA A 77 11.20 -0.12 2.73
CA ALA A 77 12.53 0.41 2.99
C ALA A 77 13.18 0.96 1.72
N ASP A 78 13.08 0.24 0.61
CA ASP A 78 13.63 0.67 -0.68
C ASP A 78 12.95 1.94 -1.20
N ALA A 79 11.65 2.07 -0.95
CA ALA A 79 10.89 3.25 -1.36
C ALA A 79 11.04 4.42 -0.38
N GLY A 80 11.71 4.23 0.75
CA GLY A 80 11.86 5.25 1.78
C GLY A 80 10.57 5.52 2.54
N VAL A 81 9.72 4.52 2.68
CA VAL A 81 8.41 4.65 3.34
C VAL A 81 8.41 3.90 4.66
N GLU A 82 7.99 4.56 5.73
CA GLU A 82 7.79 3.90 7.02
C GLU A 82 6.50 3.09 7.01
N LEU A 83 6.56 1.89 7.56
CA LEU A 83 5.40 1.05 7.77
C LEU A 83 5.16 0.84 9.25
N ASP A 84 4.04 1.36 9.75
CA ASP A 84 3.59 1.15 11.14
C ASP A 84 2.49 0.08 11.14
N ARG A 85 2.65 -0.90 12.00
CA ARG A 85 1.72 -2.03 12.11
C ARG A 85 1.22 -2.17 13.53
#